data_9fe9d2349cf8b40ad1275b0400c6b5c4
#
_entry.id   9fe9d2349cf8b40ad1275b0400c6b5c4
#
_cell.length_a   1.000
_cell.length_b   1.000
_cell.length_c   1.000
_cell.angle_alpha   90.00
_cell.angle_beta   90.00
_cell.angle_gamma   90.00
#
_symmetry.space_group_name_H-M   'P 1'
#
loop_
_entity.id
_entity.type
_entity.pdbx_description
1 polymer ?
#
loop_
_entity_poly.entity_id
_entity_poly.type
_entity_poly.pdbx_seq_one_letter_code
_entity_poly.pdbx_strand_id
1 'polypeptide(L)'
;MQQIETDAPPLPRTQTKGLELPRYSVRILSGFEDPGFTREDWNGLLAKGQTDTVNLTWEWQKSWWEAFGKGRLMLILVECKSTPIALGPFFSDQGMVCNLCPEDAIDMVGDIGEAAVLDLILSTAMEAVDGFIGFRMHFIPESSDTPARFRQSAERLGLSFHEEYRIPSPFLDIRSDREHAVSMTRKKSLRRHENFFLREGGLEVDHMQMAEEILPHLDDFFHQHTKRRSVTDAASLFEDEAQRDYYRELTSTLSDTGWLRFTRIGWRGTPIAFHYGLSYKGRYLYGIPSFDLSFAEHSPGEVLLKRVMEEAIEEGTDSFDFGIGDEAYKYRFANGSRDLVTFGLYPSNTDA
;
A
#
# COMPACT_ATOMS: atom_id res chain seq x y z
N MET A 1 -41.94 51.31 -65.18
CA MET A 1 -41.44 51.19 -63.80
C MET A 1 -41.44 49.71 -63.51
N GLN A 2 -40.28 49.05 -63.67
CA GLN A 2 -40.08 47.66 -63.43
C GLN A 2 -39.56 47.52 -61.98
N GLN A 3 -40.21 46.76 -61.15
CA GLN A 3 -39.73 46.35 -59.84
C GLN A 3 -38.78 45.20 -60.05
N ILE A 4 -37.57 45.33 -59.52
CA ILE A 4 -36.55 44.28 -59.45
C ILE A 4 -36.69 43.66 -58.10
N GLU A 5 -37.21 42.40 -58.03
CA GLU A 5 -37.15 41.53 -56.86
C GLU A 5 -35.73 40.95 -56.74
N THR A 6 -35.04 41.28 -55.68
CA THR A 6 -33.75 40.67 -55.32
C THR A 6 -33.98 39.44 -54.42
N ASP A 7 -33.80 38.29 -55.03
CA ASP A 7 -33.78 37.01 -54.35
C ASP A 7 -32.42 36.83 -53.60
N ALA A 8 -32.41 37.05 -52.32
CA ALA A 8 -31.25 36.76 -51.48
C ALA A 8 -31.33 35.32 -50.96
N PRO A 9 -30.28 34.51 -51.10
CA PRO A 9 -30.27 33.14 -50.59
C PRO A 9 -30.35 33.09 -49.05
N PRO A 10 -31.05 32.09 -48.45
CA PRO A 10 -31.14 31.97 -47.00
C PRO A 10 -29.77 31.66 -46.41
N LEU A 11 -29.42 32.35 -45.33
CA LEU A 11 -28.24 32.13 -44.51
C LEU A 11 -28.21 30.68 -43.98
N PRO A 12 -27.04 30.03 -43.98
CA PRO A 12 -26.93 28.66 -43.45
C PRO A 12 -27.28 28.64 -41.96
N ARG A 13 -28.23 27.79 -41.59
CA ARG A 13 -28.56 27.48 -40.19
C ARG A 13 -27.30 26.90 -39.55
N THR A 14 -26.63 27.67 -38.69
CA THR A 14 -25.60 27.20 -37.78
C THR A 14 -26.25 26.15 -36.88
N GLN A 15 -25.95 24.88 -37.15
CA GLN A 15 -26.19 23.82 -36.16
C GLN A 15 -25.40 24.16 -34.91
N THR A 16 -26.08 24.57 -33.85
CA THR A 16 -25.53 24.57 -32.51
C THR A 16 -25.21 23.08 -32.18
N LYS A 17 -23.93 22.71 -32.36
CA LYS A 17 -23.41 21.51 -31.75
C LYS A 17 -23.74 21.64 -30.25
N GLY A 18 -24.63 20.79 -29.75
CA GLY A 18 -24.86 20.67 -28.32
C GLY A 18 -23.49 20.52 -27.65
N LEU A 19 -23.22 21.36 -26.69
CA LEU A 19 -22.06 21.18 -25.79
C LEU A 19 -22.28 19.81 -25.13
N GLU A 20 -21.61 18.79 -25.67
CA GLU A 20 -21.47 17.54 -24.92
C GLU A 20 -20.76 17.93 -23.62
N LEU A 21 -21.44 17.71 -22.49
CA LEU A 21 -20.84 17.84 -21.17
C LEU A 21 -19.57 16.97 -21.16
N PRO A 22 -18.46 17.46 -20.63
CA PRO A 22 -17.23 16.65 -20.56
C PRO A 22 -17.58 15.31 -19.88
N ARG A 23 -17.10 14.22 -20.47
CA ARG A 23 -17.41 12.85 -19.98
C ARG A 23 -16.96 12.66 -18.53
N TYR A 24 -15.87 13.35 -18.15
CA TYR A 24 -15.27 13.28 -16.81
C TYR A 24 -15.26 14.65 -16.16
N SER A 25 -15.45 14.65 -14.85
CA SER A 25 -15.17 15.78 -13.96
C SER A 25 -14.08 15.38 -12.97
N VAL A 26 -13.30 16.37 -12.52
CA VAL A 26 -12.24 16.17 -11.53
C VAL A 26 -12.39 17.19 -10.41
N ARG A 27 -12.15 16.80 -9.18
CA ARG A 27 -12.08 17.67 -8.02
C ARG A 27 -11.04 17.22 -7.01
N ILE A 28 -10.48 18.16 -6.28
CA ILE A 28 -9.61 17.87 -5.15
C ILE A 28 -10.49 17.84 -3.91
N LEU A 29 -10.45 16.72 -3.17
CA LEU A 29 -11.19 16.56 -1.92
C LEU A 29 -10.61 17.47 -0.84
N SER A 30 -11.43 17.91 0.10
CA SER A 30 -11.01 18.72 1.26
C SER A 30 -10.15 17.96 2.26
N GLY A 31 -10.16 16.63 2.20
CA GLY A 31 -9.41 15.71 3.06
C GLY A 31 -10.06 14.34 3.11
N PHE A 32 -9.62 13.51 4.04
CA PHE A 32 -10.20 12.17 4.25
C PHE A 32 -11.65 12.22 4.76
N GLU A 33 -12.07 13.32 5.40
CA GLU A 33 -13.43 13.55 5.90
C GLU A 33 -14.27 14.42 4.95
N ASP A 34 -13.99 14.36 3.64
CA ASP A 34 -14.79 15.08 2.64
C ASP A 34 -16.24 14.55 2.63
N PRO A 35 -17.27 15.41 2.83
CA PRO A 35 -18.65 14.96 2.94
C PRO A 35 -19.23 14.37 1.65
N GLY A 36 -18.57 14.60 0.53
CA GLY A 36 -18.96 14.08 -0.79
C GLY A 36 -18.20 12.81 -1.21
N PHE A 37 -17.35 12.25 -0.33
CA PHE A 37 -16.61 11.01 -0.63
C PHE A 37 -16.18 10.33 0.67
N THR A 38 -16.92 9.31 1.05
CA THR A 38 -16.80 8.64 2.35
C THR A 38 -15.74 7.55 2.34
N ARG A 39 -15.45 6.99 3.53
CA ARG A 39 -14.63 5.78 3.72
C ARG A 39 -15.15 4.61 2.86
N GLU A 40 -16.46 4.41 2.85
CA GLU A 40 -17.12 3.34 2.09
C GLU A 40 -16.95 3.56 0.59
N ASP A 41 -17.05 4.82 0.11
CA ASP A 41 -16.80 5.17 -1.30
C ASP A 41 -15.35 4.88 -1.69
N TRP A 42 -14.38 5.25 -0.83
CA TRP A 42 -12.96 4.98 -1.05
C TRP A 42 -12.69 3.48 -1.16
N ASN A 43 -13.08 2.70 -0.14
CA ASN A 43 -12.82 1.27 -0.11
C ASN A 43 -13.63 0.52 -1.19
N GLY A 44 -14.82 1.02 -1.53
CA GLY A 44 -15.62 0.53 -2.66
C GLY A 44 -14.99 0.84 -4.03
N LEU A 45 -14.28 1.96 -4.15
CA LEU A 45 -13.52 2.32 -5.35
C LEU A 45 -12.24 1.49 -5.44
N LEU A 46 -11.51 1.32 -4.33
CA LEU A 46 -10.34 0.47 -4.24
C LEU A 46 -10.60 -0.96 -4.72
N ALA A 47 -11.74 -1.53 -4.33
CA ALA A 47 -12.13 -2.89 -4.73
C ALA A 47 -12.34 -3.07 -6.25
N LYS A 48 -12.41 -1.97 -7.02
CA LYS A 48 -12.53 -1.98 -8.50
C LYS A 48 -11.21 -1.72 -9.20
N GLY A 49 -10.16 -1.36 -8.45
CA GLY A 49 -8.83 -1.11 -8.97
C GLY A 49 -8.07 -2.37 -9.33
N GLN A 50 -6.93 -2.22 -9.99
CA GLN A 50 -6.03 -3.33 -10.33
C GLN A 50 -5.23 -3.80 -9.10
N THR A 51 -4.90 -2.88 -8.21
CA THR A 51 -4.17 -3.14 -6.98
C THR A 51 -5.10 -2.88 -5.80
N ASP A 52 -5.40 -3.93 -5.04
CA ASP A 52 -6.26 -3.86 -3.86
C ASP A 52 -5.50 -4.45 -2.67
N THR A 53 -4.79 -3.59 -1.96
CA THR A 53 -3.97 -3.94 -0.79
C THR A 53 -4.43 -3.17 0.44
N VAL A 54 -4.11 -3.67 1.62
CA VAL A 54 -4.45 -3.01 2.88
C VAL A 54 -3.83 -1.60 2.98
N ASN A 55 -2.65 -1.40 2.39
CA ASN A 55 -1.95 -0.12 2.39
C ASN A 55 -2.65 0.97 1.55
N LEU A 56 -3.58 0.58 0.67
CA LEU A 56 -4.42 1.49 -0.12
C LEU A 56 -5.79 1.76 0.50
N THR A 57 -6.15 1.12 1.60
CA THR A 57 -7.42 1.36 2.28
C THR A 57 -7.48 2.77 2.86
N TRP A 58 -8.69 3.31 2.99
CA TRP A 58 -8.91 4.62 3.61
C TRP A 58 -8.30 4.70 5.01
N GLU A 59 -8.47 3.62 5.81
CA GLU A 59 -7.97 3.52 7.17
C GLU A 59 -6.45 3.68 7.24
N TRP A 60 -5.75 2.94 6.39
CA TRP A 60 -4.30 2.95 6.36
C TRP A 60 -3.74 4.29 5.86
N GLN A 61 -4.26 4.77 4.72
CA GLN A 61 -3.82 6.01 4.10
C GLN A 61 -4.06 7.23 5.01
N LYS A 62 -5.23 7.27 5.70
CA LYS A 62 -5.56 8.31 6.66
C LYS A 62 -4.62 8.27 7.86
N SER A 63 -4.48 7.10 8.51
CA SER A 63 -3.60 6.97 9.69
C SER A 63 -2.16 7.35 9.37
N TRP A 64 -1.66 6.95 8.19
CA TRP A 64 -0.33 7.33 7.74
C TRP A 64 -0.20 8.85 7.54
N TRP A 65 -1.19 9.46 6.88
CA TRP A 65 -1.18 10.92 6.66
C TRP A 65 -1.23 11.71 7.97
N GLU A 66 -2.05 11.29 8.92
CA GLU A 66 -2.16 11.93 10.23
C GLU A 66 -0.87 11.86 11.05
N ALA A 67 -0.13 10.75 10.92
CA ALA A 67 1.14 10.56 11.64
C ALA A 67 2.34 11.24 10.96
N PHE A 68 2.43 11.16 9.63
CA PHE A 68 3.64 11.51 8.88
C PHE A 68 3.43 12.54 7.78
N GLY A 69 2.20 12.96 7.54
CA GLY A 69 1.86 13.89 6.46
C GLY A 69 2.65 15.19 6.55
N LYS A 70 3.29 15.56 5.45
CA LYS A 70 4.03 16.82 5.29
C LYS A 70 3.55 17.52 4.02
N GLY A 71 3.64 18.85 4.03
CA GLY A 71 3.20 19.63 2.90
C GLY A 71 1.67 19.66 2.75
N ARG A 72 1.16 19.46 1.54
CA ARG A 72 -0.25 19.57 1.22
C ARG A 72 -0.84 18.24 0.75
N LEU A 73 -1.89 17.77 1.43
CA LEU A 73 -2.69 16.64 0.98
C LEU A 73 -3.43 16.97 -0.32
N MET A 74 -3.41 16.05 -1.27
CA MET A 74 -4.04 16.19 -2.58
C MET A 74 -4.75 14.89 -2.96
N LEU A 75 -5.99 14.74 -2.57
CA LEU A 75 -6.85 13.62 -2.95
C LEU A 75 -7.64 14.02 -4.20
N ILE A 76 -7.20 13.58 -5.37
CA ILE A 76 -7.75 14.00 -6.67
C ILE A 76 -8.73 12.95 -7.16
N LEU A 77 -10.02 13.27 -7.06
CA LEU A 77 -11.13 12.39 -7.45
C LEU A 77 -11.58 12.68 -8.87
N VAL A 78 -11.65 11.63 -9.70
CA VAL A 78 -12.27 11.69 -11.03
C VAL A 78 -13.61 10.97 -11.01
N GLU A 79 -14.62 11.63 -11.57
CA GLU A 79 -16.00 11.15 -11.66
C GLU A 79 -16.46 11.07 -13.11
N CYS A 80 -17.24 10.04 -13.44
CA CYS A 80 -17.97 9.93 -14.69
C CYS A 80 -19.46 10.06 -14.40
N LYS A 81 -20.11 11.12 -14.91
CA LYS A 81 -21.54 11.42 -14.63
C LYS A 81 -21.86 11.38 -13.12
N SER A 82 -21.04 12.06 -12.32
CA SER A 82 -21.11 12.12 -10.84
C SER A 82 -20.91 10.78 -10.13
N THR A 83 -20.36 9.77 -10.81
CA THR A 83 -19.98 8.50 -10.20
C THR A 83 -18.46 8.44 -10.05
N PRO A 84 -17.91 8.27 -8.84
CA PRO A 84 -16.47 8.07 -8.61
C PRO A 84 -15.93 6.90 -9.42
N ILE A 85 -14.82 7.10 -10.13
CA ILE A 85 -14.16 6.06 -10.93
C ILE A 85 -12.70 5.87 -10.62
N ALA A 86 -11.98 6.95 -10.25
CA ALA A 86 -10.58 6.87 -9.87
C ALA A 86 -10.21 7.97 -8.88
N LEU A 87 -9.22 7.69 -8.03
CA LEU A 87 -8.65 8.64 -7.08
C LEU A 87 -7.12 8.57 -7.15
N GLY A 88 -6.48 9.75 -7.26
CA GLY A 88 -5.05 9.94 -7.05
C GLY A 88 -4.79 10.32 -5.59
N PRO A 89 -4.32 9.40 -4.74
CA PRO A 89 -4.03 9.68 -3.34
C PRO A 89 -2.61 10.26 -3.21
N PHE A 90 -2.48 11.57 -3.33
CA PHE A 90 -1.21 12.26 -3.37
C PHE A 90 -1.04 13.24 -2.21
N PHE A 91 0.20 13.65 -2.02
CA PHE A 91 0.57 14.88 -1.30
C PHE A 91 1.65 15.62 -2.10
N SER A 92 1.79 16.91 -1.85
CA SER A 92 2.89 17.70 -2.40
C SER A 92 3.75 18.30 -1.29
N ASP A 93 5.07 18.18 -1.46
CA ASP A 93 6.05 18.83 -0.61
C ASP A 93 7.15 19.44 -1.47
N GLN A 94 7.45 20.73 -1.26
CA GLN A 94 8.48 21.49 -1.98
C GLN A 94 8.40 21.36 -3.51
N GLY A 95 7.19 21.32 -4.07
CA GLY A 95 6.94 21.21 -5.51
C GLY A 95 6.94 19.77 -6.07
N MET A 96 7.33 18.78 -5.29
CA MET A 96 7.23 17.37 -5.66
C MET A 96 5.86 16.80 -5.27
N VAL A 97 5.23 16.06 -6.17
CA VAL A 97 4.00 15.31 -5.91
C VAL A 97 4.35 13.84 -5.69
N CYS A 98 3.97 13.31 -4.54
CA CYS A 98 4.21 11.92 -4.19
C CYS A 98 2.90 11.20 -3.87
N ASN A 99 2.87 9.88 -4.10
CA ASN A 99 1.79 9.06 -3.59
C ASN A 99 1.87 8.95 -2.06
N LEU A 100 0.71 8.81 -1.40
CA LEU A 100 0.63 8.60 0.04
C LEU A 100 1.24 7.24 0.43
N CYS A 101 1.74 7.17 1.67
CA CYS A 101 2.13 5.93 2.35
C CYS A 101 3.11 5.03 1.56
N PRO A 102 4.37 5.44 1.33
CA PRO A 102 5.34 4.64 0.59
C PRO A 102 5.96 3.52 1.46
N GLU A 103 5.13 2.60 1.98
CA GLU A 103 5.58 1.54 2.91
C GLU A 103 5.53 0.13 2.30
N ASP A 104 4.62 -0.15 1.36
CA ASP A 104 4.48 -1.44 0.65
C ASP A 104 3.79 -1.18 -0.70
N ALA A 105 3.30 -2.23 -1.35
CA ALA A 105 2.60 -2.15 -2.63
C ALA A 105 1.42 -1.18 -2.59
N ILE A 106 1.55 -0.06 -3.27
CA ILE A 106 0.55 1.02 -3.39
C ILE A 106 0.34 1.36 -4.87
N ASP A 107 -0.79 1.98 -5.19
CA ASP A 107 -1.19 2.30 -6.56
C ASP A 107 -2.22 3.44 -6.57
N MET A 108 -2.76 3.72 -7.73
CA MET A 108 -3.96 4.53 -7.88
C MET A 108 -5.18 3.77 -7.33
N VAL A 109 -6.15 4.48 -6.78
CA VAL A 109 -7.38 3.87 -6.27
C VAL A 109 -8.46 3.91 -7.35
N GLY A 110 -9.01 2.76 -7.73
CA GLY A 110 -10.05 2.64 -8.76
C GLY A 110 -9.50 2.40 -10.17
N ASP A 111 -10.28 2.76 -11.17
CA ASP A 111 -10.01 2.44 -12.58
C ASP A 111 -9.37 3.62 -13.33
N ILE A 112 -8.10 3.48 -13.65
CA ILE A 112 -7.33 4.40 -14.53
C ILE A 112 -7.19 3.86 -15.96
N GLY A 113 -8.03 2.93 -16.37
CA GLY A 113 -7.96 2.24 -17.67
C GLY A 113 -8.04 3.16 -18.87
N GLU A 114 -8.85 4.21 -18.80
CA GLU A 114 -8.92 5.22 -19.85
C GLU A 114 -7.86 6.30 -19.65
N ALA A 115 -7.07 6.56 -20.69
CA ALA A 115 -5.96 7.52 -20.66
C ALA A 115 -6.37 8.91 -20.15
N ALA A 116 -7.56 9.38 -20.51
CA ALA A 116 -8.08 10.68 -20.07
C ALA A 116 -8.26 10.79 -18.55
N VAL A 117 -8.49 9.67 -17.85
CA VAL A 117 -8.66 9.65 -16.38
C VAL A 117 -7.33 9.96 -15.69
N LEU A 118 -6.27 9.26 -16.07
CA LEU A 118 -4.94 9.51 -15.50
C LEU A 118 -4.40 10.88 -15.92
N ASP A 119 -4.60 11.29 -17.17
CA ASP A 119 -4.19 12.62 -17.64
C ASP A 119 -4.88 13.73 -16.84
N LEU A 120 -6.17 13.60 -16.51
CA LEU A 120 -6.89 14.55 -15.65
C LEU A 120 -6.32 14.59 -14.23
N ILE A 121 -6.01 13.44 -13.63
CA ILE A 121 -5.42 13.38 -12.30
C ILE A 121 -4.06 14.09 -12.29
N LEU A 122 -3.18 13.77 -13.24
CA LEU A 122 -1.84 14.33 -13.29
C LEU A 122 -1.85 15.82 -13.64
N SER A 123 -2.64 16.26 -14.64
CA SER A 123 -2.74 17.69 -14.99
C SER A 123 -3.30 18.51 -13.83
N THR A 124 -4.33 18.00 -13.13
CA THR A 124 -4.89 18.66 -11.94
C THR A 124 -3.85 18.80 -10.83
N ALA A 125 -3.04 17.76 -10.61
CA ALA A 125 -1.95 17.83 -9.62
C ALA A 125 -0.89 18.87 -10.02
N MET A 126 -0.48 18.89 -11.29
CA MET A 126 0.49 19.88 -11.81
C MET A 126 -0.01 21.32 -11.65
N GLU A 127 -1.27 21.58 -11.98
CA GLU A 127 -1.88 22.91 -11.86
C GLU A 127 -2.07 23.36 -10.40
N ALA A 128 -2.28 22.41 -9.48
CA ALA A 128 -2.53 22.69 -8.07
C ALA A 128 -1.25 22.96 -7.25
N VAL A 129 -0.06 22.70 -7.80
CA VAL A 129 1.22 22.82 -7.08
C VAL A 129 2.05 23.97 -7.62
N ASP A 130 2.19 25.01 -6.80
CA ASP A 130 3.08 26.12 -7.11
C ASP A 130 4.54 25.64 -7.20
N GLY A 131 5.22 25.97 -8.31
CA GLY A 131 6.60 25.55 -8.51
C GLY A 131 6.73 24.02 -8.68
N PHE A 132 5.78 23.39 -9.37
CA PHE A 132 5.81 21.96 -9.67
C PHE A 132 7.14 21.54 -10.30
N ILE A 133 7.80 20.54 -9.70
CA ILE A 133 9.08 19.99 -10.14
C ILE A 133 8.99 18.55 -10.63
N GLY A 134 7.93 17.83 -10.32
CA GLY A 134 7.73 16.46 -10.78
C GLY A 134 6.79 15.62 -9.91
N PHE A 135 6.58 14.41 -10.37
CA PHE A 135 5.95 13.33 -9.59
C PHE A 135 6.99 12.31 -9.16
N ARG A 136 6.79 11.71 -7.98
CA ARG A 136 7.55 10.55 -7.53
C ARG A 136 6.61 9.50 -6.97
N MET A 137 6.49 8.38 -7.69
CA MET A 137 5.62 7.26 -7.37
C MET A 137 6.43 6.12 -6.79
N HIS A 138 6.17 5.76 -5.55
CA HIS A 138 6.90 4.72 -4.82
C HIS A 138 6.14 3.40 -4.86
N PHE A 139 6.86 2.29 -4.98
CA PHE A 139 6.39 0.92 -4.75
C PHE A 139 5.14 0.50 -5.54
N ILE A 140 5.01 0.99 -6.76
CA ILE A 140 3.92 0.59 -7.68
C ILE A 140 4.19 -0.85 -8.16
N PRO A 141 3.23 -1.78 -8.04
CA PRO A 141 3.43 -3.15 -8.53
C PRO A 141 3.68 -3.17 -10.03
N GLU A 142 4.75 -3.86 -10.47
CA GLU A 142 5.01 -4.04 -11.91
C GLU A 142 3.89 -4.83 -12.60
N SER A 143 3.22 -5.70 -11.84
CA SER A 143 2.08 -6.47 -12.33
C SER A 143 0.83 -5.65 -12.61
N SER A 144 0.76 -4.40 -12.15
CA SER A 144 -0.28 -3.45 -12.56
C SER A 144 0.14 -2.74 -13.85
N ASP A 145 -0.83 -2.30 -14.64
CA ASP A 145 -0.54 -1.51 -15.85
C ASP A 145 -0.10 -0.06 -15.52
N THR A 146 -0.11 0.33 -14.26
CA THR A 146 0.10 1.71 -13.81
C THR A 146 1.42 2.31 -14.27
N PRO A 147 2.61 1.65 -14.16
CA PRO A 147 3.86 2.23 -14.66
C PRO A 147 3.83 2.52 -16.16
N ALA A 148 3.22 1.63 -16.95
CA ALA A 148 3.09 1.82 -18.40
C ALA A 148 2.13 2.98 -18.73
N ARG A 149 1.02 3.13 -17.99
CA ARG A 149 0.05 4.21 -18.14
C ARG A 149 0.66 5.56 -17.77
N PHE A 150 1.42 5.63 -16.69
CA PHE A 150 2.16 6.84 -16.30
C PHE A 150 3.17 7.25 -17.35
N ARG A 151 3.90 6.31 -17.96
CA ARG A 151 4.83 6.59 -19.07
C ARG A 151 4.10 7.22 -20.27
N GLN A 152 2.96 6.66 -20.66
CA GLN A 152 2.16 7.19 -21.76
C GLN A 152 1.55 8.55 -21.44
N SER A 153 1.08 8.79 -20.21
CA SER A 153 0.57 10.09 -19.77
C SER A 153 1.68 11.13 -19.70
N ALA A 154 2.89 10.75 -19.26
CA ALA A 154 4.05 11.62 -19.27
C ALA A 154 4.33 12.17 -20.67
N GLU A 155 4.35 11.31 -21.69
CA GLU A 155 4.54 11.74 -23.10
C GLU A 155 3.49 12.76 -23.54
N ARG A 156 2.20 12.55 -23.21
CA ARG A 156 1.12 13.48 -23.56
C ARG A 156 1.18 14.80 -22.80
N LEU A 157 1.68 14.78 -21.58
CA LEU A 157 1.78 15.97 -20.70
C LEU A 157 3.13 16.69 -20.79
N GLY A 158 4.03 16.28 -21.70
CA GLY A 158 5.35 16.89 -21.84
C GLY A 158 6.31 16.60 -20.68
N LEU A 159 6.15 15.45 -20.02
CA LEU A 159 7.01 14.99 -18.94
C LEU A 159 7.90 13.84 -19.42
N SER A 160 9.06 13.69 -18.78
CA SER A 160 9.97 12.55 -18.96
C SER A 160 9.77 11.54 -17.85
N PHE A 161 9.63 10.26 -18.20
CA PHE A 161 9.50 9.15 -17.25
C PHE A 161 10.87 8.57 -16.93
N HIS A 162 11.19 8.41 -15.64
CA HIS A 162 12.43 7.82 -15.16
C HIS A 162 12.13 6.74 -14.12
N GLU A 163 12.47 5.50 -14.42
CA GLU A 163 12.49 4.43 -13.43
C GLU A 163 13.71 4.61 -12.52
N GLU A 164 13.50 4.70 -11.21
CA GLU A 164 14.57 4.95 -10.24
C GLU A 164 15.16 3.64 -9.71
N TYR A 165 14.29 2.75 -9.23
CA TYR A 165 14.70 1.43 -8.75
C TYR A 165 13.53 0.45 -8.70
N ARG A 166 13.88 -0.84 -8.54
CA ARG A 166 12.96 -1.94 -8.30
C ARG A 166 13.33 -2.65 -7.02
N ILE A 167 12.32 -3.14 -6.31
CA ILE A 167 12.52 -3.94 -5.11
C ILE A 167 11.59 -5.15 -5.15
N PRO A 168 12.09 -6.37 -4.87
CA PRO A 168 11.25 -7.56 -4.84
C PRO A 168 10.38 -7.60 -3.58
N SER A 169 9.23 -8.23 -3.70
CA SER A 169 8.33 -8.61 -2.61
C SER A 169 8.05 -10.11 -2.73
N PRO A 170 8.86 -10.96 -2.09
CA PRO A 170 8.69 -12.41 -2.12
C PRO A 170 7.44 -12.85 -1.37
N PHE A 171 6.75 -13.88 -1.89
CA PHE A 171 5.57 -14.47 -1.25
C PHE A 171 5.53 -15.99 -1.41
N LEU A 172 4.79 -16.64 -0.52
CA LEU A 172 4.42 -18.04 -0.63
C LEU A 172 2.97 -18.09 -1.13
N ASP A 173 2.78 -18.60 -2.36
CA ASP A 173 1.46 -18.86 -2.92
C ASP A 173 0.88 -20.12 -2.25
N ILE A 174 -0.13 -19.92 -1.41
CA ILE A 174 -0.80 -20.98 -0.67
C ILE A 174 -1.94 -21.56 -1.50
N ARG A 175 -2.62 -20.70 -2.28
CA ARG A 175 -3.81 -21.06 -3.05
C ARG A 175 -3.51 -22.07 -4.15
N SER A 176 -2.42 -21.85 -4.89
CA SER A 176 -2.07 -22.73 -6.01
C SER A 176 -1.44 -24.05 -5.57
N ASP A 177 -0.73 -24.07 -4.41
CA ASP A 177 -0.09 -25.26 -3.86
C ASP A 177 -0.06 -25.26 -2.33
N ARG A 178 -1.22 -25.60 -1.73
CA ARG A 178 -1.35 -25.71 -0.27
C ARG A 178 -0.45 -26.81 0.34
N GLU A 179 -0.21 -27.90 -0.39
CA GLU A 179 0.64 -28.98 0.12
C GLU A 179 2.08 -28.52 0.25
N HIS A 180 2.55 -27.78 -0.75
CA HIS A 180 3.86 -27.14 -0.70
C HIS A 180 3.94 -26.15 0.48
N ALA A 181 2.96 -25.27 0.65
CA ALA A 181 2.93 -24.31 1.76
C ALA A 181 3.01 -25.02 3.12
N VAL A 182 2.23 -26.09 3.35
CA VAL A 182 2.32 -26.92 4.54
C VAL A 182 3.71 -27.56 4.69
N SER A 183 4.32 -27.98 3.62
CA SER A 183 5.67 -28.57 3.64
C SER A 183 6.72 -27.56 4.12
N MET A 184 6.55 -26.26 3.80
CA MET A 184 7.45 -25.19 4.24
C MET A 184 7.46 -25.03 5.77
N THR A 185 6.32 -25.16 6.46
CA THR A 185 6.25 -25.11 7.93
C THR A 185 6.88 -26.33 8.59
N ARG A 186 7.05 -27.44 7.85
CA ARG A 186 7.61 -28.70 8.35
C ARG A 186 9.11 -28.89 8.11
N LYS A 187 9.80 -27.83 7.63
CA LYS A 187 11.27 -27.88 7.42
C LYS A 187 11.99 -28.31 8.68
N LYS A 188 13.02 -29.17 8.52
CA LYS A 188 13.77 -29.76 9.63
C LYS A 188 14.39 -28.71 10.57
N SER A 189 14.85 -27.55 10.02
CA SER A 189 15.39 -26.45 10.82
C SER A 189 14.32 -25.88 11.76
N LEU A 190 13.14 -25.54 11.24
CA LEU A 190 12.03 -24.97 12.01
C LEU A 190 11.60 -25.89 13.15
N ARG A 191 11.41 -27.19 12.82
CA ARG A 191 11.07 -28.20 13.82
C ARG A 191 12.13 -28.38 14.91
N ARG A 192 13.40 -28.27 14.56
CA ARG A 192 14.50 -28.39 15.53
C ARG A 192 14.46 -27.25 16.53
N HIS A 193 14.29 -26.01 16.07
CA HIS A 193 14.24 -24.83 16.92
C HIS A 193 13.01 -24.86 17.84
N GLU A 194 11.85 -25.17 17.29
CA GLU A 194 10.62 -25.31 18.07
C GLU A 194 10.72 -26.40 19.14
N ASN A 195 11.25 -27.59 18.80
CA ASN A 195 11.41 -28.71 19.72
C ASN A 195 12.33 -28.37 20.90
N PHE A 196 13.26 -27.44 20.78
CA PHE A 196 14.05 -26.94 21.88
C PHE A 196 13.12 -26.32 22.96
N PHE A 197 12.34 -25.32 22.56
CA PHE A 197 11.45 -24.63 23.50
C PHE A 197 10.38 -25.54 24.09
N LEU A 198 9.82 -26.45 23.28
CA LEU A 198 8.82 -27.42 23.76
C LEU A 198 9.35 -28.36 24.85
N ARG A 199 10.59 -28.82 24.70
CA ARG A 199 11.20 -29.75 25.69
C ARG A 199 11.63 -29.04 26.97
N GLU A 200 12.04 -27.78 26.84
CA GLU A 200 12.66 -27.03 27.93
C GLU A 200 11.67 -26.16 28.73
N GLY A 201 10.36 -26.34 28.58
CA GLY A 201 9.38 -25.63 29.41
C GLY A 201 8.05 -25.35 28.79
N GLY A 202 7.84 -25.82 27.54
CA GLY A 202 6.64 -25.53 26.79
C GLY A 202 6.71 -24.18 26.01
N LEU A 203 5.83 -24.02 25.06
CA LEU A 203 5.73 -22.83 24.20
C LEU A 203 4.29 -22.32 24.28
N GLU A 204 4.14 -21.03 24.60
CA GLU A 204 2.88 -20.32 24.56
C GLU A 204 2.81 -19.61 23.22
N VAL A 205 1.70 -19.72 22.48
CA VAL A 205 1.50 -19.04 21.19
C VAL A 205 0.13 -18.39 21.23
N ASP A 206 0.14 -17.07 21.20
CA ASP A 206 -1.08 -16.26 21.22
C ASP A 206 -1.21 -15.54 19.88
N HIS A 207 -2.28 -15.83 19.14
CA HIS A 207 -2.66 -15.11 17.93
C HIS A 207 -3.82 -14.17 18.27
N MET A 208 -3.61 -12.87 18.10
CA MET A 208 -4.52 -11.80 18.49
C MET A 208 -4.97 -11.01 17.27
N GLN A 209 -6.25 -10.63 17.23
CA GLN A 209 -6.87 -9.93 16.11
C GLN A 209 -7.62 -8.65 16.51
N MET A 210 -7.83 -8.46 17.83
CA MET A 210 -8.56 -7.32 18.37
C MET A 210 -7.59 -6.32 19.01
N ALA A 211 -7.88 -5.02 18.84
CA ALA A 211 -6.99 -3.97 19.38
C ALA A 211 -6.82 -4.08 20.90
N GLU A 212 -7.88 -4.39 21.65
CA GLU A 212 -7.83 -4.57 23.10
C GLU A 212 -6.90 -5.68 23.55
N GLU A 213 -6.68 -6.71 22.73
CA GLU A 213 -5.73 -7.79 23.01
C GLU A 213 -4.31 -7.37 22.66
N ILE A 214 -4.12 -6.58 21.58
CA ILE A 214 -2.82 -6.24 21.01
C ILE A 214 -2.17 -5.06 21.74
N LEU A 215 -2.92 -4.00 22.01
CA LEU A 215 -2.41 -2.75 22.58
C LEU A 215 -1.56 -2.94 23.86
N PRO A 216 -1.92 -3.83 24.80
CA PRO A 216 -1.11 -4.09 26.00
C PRO A 216 0.28 -4.65 25.72
N HIS A 217 0.52 -5.22 24.53
CA HIS A 217 1.78 -5.86 24.15
C HIS A 217 2.68 -4.98 23.26
N LEU A 218 2.18 -3.85 22.77
CA LEU A 218 2.93 -3.04 21.81
C LEU A 218 4.22 -2.46 22.40
N ASP A 219 4.25 -2.04 23.65
CA ASP A 219 5.45 -1.48 24.28
C ASP A 219 6.57 -2.53 24.40
N ASP A 220 6.24 -3.76 24.80
CA ASP A 220 7.18 -4.87 24.84
C ASP A 220 7.69 -5.21 23.44
N PHE A 221 6.80 -5.23 22.45
CA PHE A 221 7.14 -5.43 21.04
C PHE A 221 8.10 -4.35 20.52
N PHE A 222 7.80 -3.06 20.73
CA PHE A 222 8.66 -1.95 20.30
C PHE A 222 10.04 -2.03 20.96
N HIS A 223 10.08 -2.29 22.25
CA HIS A 223 11.33 -2.46 22.98
C HIS A 223 12.15 -3.64 22.44
N GLN A 224 11.53 -4.80 22.26
CA GLN A 224 12.20 -6.00 21.74
C GLN A 224 12.73 -5.77 20.31
N HIS A 225 11.94 -5.11 19.43
CA HIS A 225 12.35 -4.79 18.08
C HIS A 225 13.54 -3.82 18.07
N THR A 226 13.49 -2.76 18.87
CA THR A 226 14.59 -1.78 18.99
C THR A 226 15.87 -2.46 19.47
N LYS A 227 15.78 -3.29 20.53
CA LYS A 227 16.93 -4.05 21.03
C LYS A 227 17.48 -5.03 19.98
N ARG A 228 16.62 -5.73 19.23
CA ARG A 228 17.07 -6.63 18.17
C ARG A 228 17.80 -5.87 17.05
N ARG A 229 17.32 -4.70 16.66
CA ARG A 229 17.92 -3.90 15.59
C ARG A 229 19.21 -3.23 16.00
N SER A 230 19.45 -2.94 17.28
CA SER A 230 20.67 -2.30 17.77
C SER A 230 21.97 -3.09 17.49
N VAL A 231 21.87 -4.37 17.11
CA VAL A 231 23.02 -5.21 16.71
C VAL A 231 23.08 -5.46 15.20
N THR A 232 22.33 -4.70 14.41
CA THR A 232 22.30 -4.75 12.94
C THR A 232 22.60 -3.39 12.34
N ASP A 233 22.90 -3.34 11.04
CA ASP A 233 23.18 -2.07 10.34
C ASP A 233 21.90 -1.22 10.08
N ALA A 234 20.71 -1.79 10.29
CA ALA A 234 19.42 -1.10 10.08
C ALA A 234 18.82 -0.71 11.44
N ALA A 235 18.62 0.59 11.66
CA ALA A 235 17.92 1.10 12.83
C ALA A 235 16.48 0.56 12.94
N SER A 236 15.97 0.51 14.16
CA SER A 236 14.57 0.20 14.40
C SER A 236 13.68 1.39 14.04
N LEU A 237 12.60 1.18 13.30
CA LEU A 237 11.59 2.22 13.10
C LEU A 237 11.02 2.71 14.46
N PHE A 238 10.98 1.85 15.46
CA PHE A 238 10.47 2.16 16.81
C PHE A 238 11.47 2.89 17.72
N GLU A 239 12.62 3.34 17.21
CA GLU A 239 13.43 4.36 17.87
C GLU A 239 12.72 5.72 17.84
N ASP A 240 11.94 5.98 16.79
CA ASP A 240 11.09 7.17 16.64
C ASP A 240 9.76 6.97 17.40
N GLU A 241 9.43 7.93 18.29
CA GLU A 241 8.19 7.90 19.05
C GLU A 241 6.97 8.10 18.14
N ALA A 242 7.08 8.88 17.08
CA ALA A 242 6.00 9.05 16.11
C ALA A 242 5.60 7.73 15.44
N GLN A 243 6.57 6.84 15.19
CA GLN A 243 6.29 5.50 14.69
C GLN A 243 5.55 4.63 15.71
N ARG A 244 5.91 4.72 16.99
CA ARG A 244 5.19 3.98 18.05
C ARG A 244 3.75 4.46 18.18
N ASP A 245 3.53 5.77 18.16
CA ASP A 245 2.19 6.37 18.24
C ASP A 245 1.37 6.01 17.01
N TYR A 246 1.97 6.04 15.82
CA TYR A 246 1.32 5.58 14.59
C TYR A 246 0.83 4.13 14.70
N TYR A 247 1.65 3.19 15.18
CA TYR A 247 1.23 1.80 15.31
C TYR A 247 0.17 1.57 16.39
N ARG A 248 0.15 2.38 17.47
CA ARG A 248 -0.93 2.36 18.45
C ARG A 248 -2.25 2.84 17.85
N GLU A 249 -2.20 3.97 17.14
CA GLU A 249 -3.38 4.55 16.47
C GLU A 249 -3.88 3.65 15.35
N LEU A 250 -2.99 3.15 14.50
CA LEU A 250 -3.32 2.20 13.43
C LEU A 250 -3.98 0.94 13.99
N THR A 251 -3.47 0.39 15.09
CA THR A 251 -4.08 -0.76 15.77
C THR A 251 -5.51 -0.45 16.20
N SER A 252 -5.74 0.73 16.78
CA SER A 252 -7.07 1.17 17.20
C SER A 252 -8.00 1.37 16.00
N THR A 253 -7.52 2.03 14.94
CA THR A 253 -8.28 2.29 13.70
C THR A 253 -8.69 0.99 12.98
N LEU A 254 -7.86 -0.03 13.03
CA LEU A 254 -8.10 -1.30 12.37
C LEU A 254 -8.90 -2.32 13.22
N SER A 255 -9.27 -1.98 14.45
CA SER A 255 -9.87 -2.93 15.41
C SER A 255 -11.11 -3.64 14.85
N ASP A 256 -12.01 -2.88 14.21
CA ASP A 256 -13.30 -3.42 13.72
C ASP A 256 -13.21 -4.02 12.31
N THR A 257 -12.03 -4.02 11.70
CA THR A 257 -11.85 -4.49 10.30
C THR A 257 -11.63 -6.00 10.20
N GLY A 258 -11.14 -6.64 11.24
CA GLY A 258 -10.71 -8.04 11.24
C GLY A 258 -9.41 -8.27 10.49
N TRP A 259 -8.65 -7.21 10.15
CA TRP A 259 -7.41 -7.33 9.37
C TRP A 259 -6.17 -7.53 10.23
N LEU A 260 -6.19 -7.12 11.50
CA LEU A 260 -5.05 -7.24 12.41
C LEU A 260 -4.62 -8.69 12.62
N ARG A 261 -3.31 -8.92 12.63
CA ARG A 261 -2.67 -10.20 13.00
C ARG A 261 -1.47 -9.89 13.86
N PHE A 262 -1.59 -10.18 15.14
CA PHE A 262 -0.49 -10.02 16.07
C PHE A 262 -0.21 -11.36 16.76
N THR A 263 1.03 -11.82 16.68
CA THR A 263 1.43 -13.09 17.30
C THR A 263 2.47 -12.81 18.38
N ARG A 264 2.22 -13.34 19.55
CA ARG A 264 3.16 -13.39 20.68
C ARG A 264 3.59 -14.84 20.91
N ILE A 265 4.89 -15.07 21.00
CA ILE A 265 5.45 -16.34 21.46
C ILE A 265 6.03 -16.14 22.84
N GLY A 266 5.51 -16.89 23.83
CA GLY A 266 5.98 -16.93 25.20
C GLY A 266 6.74 -18.21 25.51
N TRP A 267 7.72 -18.12 26.38
CA TRP A 267 8.45 -19.26 26.93
C TRP A 267 8.81 -19.00 28.38
N ARG A 268 8.35 -19.90 29.28
CA ARG A 268 8.55 -19.76 30.73
C ARG A 268 8.06 -18.43 31.30
N GLY A 269 6.92 -17.95 30.79
CA GLY A 269 6.31 -16.66 31.17
C GLY A 269 6.99 -15.42 30.61
N THR A 270 7.99 -15.55 29.71
CA THR A 270 8.68 -14.43 29.07
C THR A 270 8.35 -14.39 27.58
N PRO A 271 7.95 -13.23 27.02
CA PRO A 271 7.77 -13.10 25.57
C PRO A 271 9.12 -13.16 24.85
N ILE A 272 9.29 -14.17 23.99
CA ILE A 272 10.55 -14.40 23.26
C ILE A 272 10.51 -13.96 21.81
N ALA A 273 9.30 -13.76 21.22
CA ALA A 273 9.15 -13.24 19.89
C ALA A 273 7.77 -12.60 19.70
N PHE A 274 7.69 -11.62 18.80
CA PHE A 274 6.46 -10.93 18.39
C PHE A 274 6.42 -10.78 16.88
N HIS A 275 5.20 -10.72 16.35
CA HIS A 275 4.92 -10.36 14.97
C HIS A 275 3.73 -9.40 14.93
N TYR A 276 3.86 -8.32 14.19
CA TYR A 276 2.77 -7.44 13.82
C TYR A 276 2.55 -7.55 12.30
N GLY A 277 1.38 -7.98 11.90
CA GLY A 277 1.01 -8.19 10.50
C GLY A 277 -0.47 -8.00 10.26
N LEU A 278 -0.91 -8.32 9.05
CA LEU A 278 -2.26 -8.09 8.57
C LEU A 278 -2.74 -9.23 7.68
N SER A 279 -4.05 -9.48 7.68
CA SER A 279 -4.70 -10.37 6.72
C SER A 279 -5.80 -9.59 6.01
N TYR A 280 -5.66 -9.39 4.70
CA TYR A 280 -6.57 -8.61 3.89
C TYR A 280 -6.82 -9.30 2.56
N LYS A 281 -8.08 -9.59 2.24
CA LYS A 281 -8.51 -10.19 0.96
C LYS A 281 -7.64 -11.38 0.52
N GLY A 282 -7.41 -12.31 1.45
CA GLY A 282 -6.64 -13.52 1.17
C GLY A 282 -5.11 -13.34 1.16
N ARG A 283 -4.59 -12.13 1.36
CA ARG A 283 -3.16 -11.88 1.53
C ARG A 283 -2.81 -11.73 3.01
N TYR A 284 -2.00 -12.62 3.54
CA TYR A 284 -1.42 -12.51 4.89
C TYR A 284 -0.07 -11.81 4.80
N LEU A 285 0.03 -10.59 5.28
CA LEU A 285 1.27 -9.81 5.30
C LEU A 285 2.08 -10.10 6.57
N TYR A 286 3.27 -10.67 6.38
CA TYR A 286 4.28 -10.84 7.43
C TYR A 286 5.05 -9.52 7.60
N GLY A 287 4.44 -8.57 8.32
CA GLY A 287 4.91 -7.20 8.40
C GLY A 287 6.19 -7.04 9.23
N ILE A 288 6.06 -6.91 10.56
CA ILE A 288 7.20 -6.61 11.43
C ILE A 288 7.42 -7.72 12.45
N PRO A 289 8.39 -8.62 12.23
CA PRO A 289 8.78 -9.62 13.21
C PRO A 289 9.86 -9.10 14.16
N SER A 290 9.81 -9.54 15.40
CA SER A 290 10.84 -9.32 16.41
C SER A 290 11.13 -10.58 17.22
N PHE A 291 12.29 -10.65 17.85
CA PHE A 291 12.63 -11.69 18.80
C PHE A 291 13.67 -11.23 19.83
N ASP A 292 13.69 -11.85 21.01
CA ASP A 292 14.66 -11.55 22.05
C ASP A 292 16.04 -12.14 21.72
N LEU A 293 17.04 -11.28 21.66
CA LEU A 293 18.43 -11.63 21.38
C LEU A 293 19.04 -12.61 22.40
N SER A 294 18.52 -12.63 23.63
CA SER A 294 18.99 -13.56 24.67
C SER A 294 18.78 -15.03 24.28
N PHE A 295 17.88 -15.29 23.32
CA PHE A 295 17.55 -16.62 22.81
C PHE A 295 18.00 -16.82 21.36
N ALA A 296 18.83 -15.93 20.80
CA ALA A 296 19.21 -15.95 19.38
C ALA A 296 19.81 -17.29 18.92
N GLU A 297 20.58 -17.99 19.77
CA GLU A 297 21.14 -19.32 19.48
C GLU A 297 20.09 -20.40 19.20
N HIS A 298 18.87 -20.21 19.71
CA HIS A 298 17.73 -21.11 19.54
C HIS A 298 16.74 -20.64 18.46
N SER A 299 17.04 -19.54 17.79
CA SER A 299 16.30 -19.00 16.64
C SER A 299 14.78 -18.81 16.89
N PRO A 300 14.35 -18.04 17.91
CA PRO A 300 12.92 -17.83 18.19
C PRO A 300 12.19 -17.14 17.04
N GLY A 301 12.90 -16.35 16.20
CA GLY A 301 12.34 -15.76 14.98
C GLY A 301 11.94 -16.81 13.91
N GLU A 302 12.65 -17.94 13.81
CA GLU A 302 12.22 -19.05 12.94
C GLU A 302 11.01 -19.80 13.52
N VAL A 303 10.90 -19.91 14.83
CA VAL A 303 9.71 -20.47 15.50
C VAL A 303 8.50 -19.57 15.26
N LEU A 304 8.68 -18.26 15.43
CA LEU A 304 7.65 -17.26 15.13
C LEU A 304 7.17 -17.38 13.67
N LEU A 305 8.09 -17.34 12.70
CA LEU A 305 7.75 -17.45 11.28
C LEU A 305 6.96 -18.73 10.99
N LYS A 306 7.37 -19.87 11.58
CA LYS A 306 6.64 -21.14 11.44
C LYS A 306 5.20 -21.01 11.92
N ARG A 307 4.98 -20.47 13.12
CA ARG A 307 3.65 -20.34 13.71
C ARG A 307 2.75 -19.38 12.95
N VAL A 308 3.31 -18.26 12.49
CA VAL A 308 2.56 -17.29 11.67
C VAL A 308 2.22 -17.86 10.28
N MET A 309 3.11 -18.64 9.65
CA MET A 309 2.77 -19.35 8.42
C MET A 309 1.69 -20.43 8.64
N GLU A 310 1.73 -21.16 9.77
CA GLU A 310 0.70 -22.14 10.12
C GLU A 310 -0.66 -21.46 10.30
N GLU A 311 -0.72 -20.34 11.02
CA GLU A 311 -1.93 -19.51 11.16
C GLU A 311 -2.50 -19.08 9.81
N ALA A 312 -1.67 -18.50 8.93
CA ALA A 312 -2.09 -18.07 7.59
C ALA A 312 -2.69 -19.23 6.75
N ILE A 313 -2.06 -20.43 6.83
CA ILE A 313 -2.54 -21.61 6.13
C ILE A 313 -3.87 -22.11 6.74
N GLU A 314 -4.03 -22.08 8.07
CA GLU A 314 -5.23 -22.48 8.78
C GLU A 314 -6.41 -21.53 8.50
N GLU A 315 -6.16 -20.23 8.42
CA GLU A 315 -7.15 -19.23 8.00
C GLU A 315 -7.59 -19.41 6.55
N GLY A 316 -6.85 -20.16 5.73
CA GLY A 316 -7.17 -20.39 4.33
C GLY A 316 -6.85 -19.19 3.45
N THR A 317 -5.81 -18.41 3.78
CA THR A 317 -5.37 -17.30 2.95
C THR A 317 -4.83 -17.79 1.60
N ASP A 318 -4.88 -16.93 0.60
CA ASP A 318 -4.39 -17.22 -0.76
C ASP A 318 -2.86 -17.15 -0.83
N SER A 319 -2.25 -16.24 -0.06
CA SER A 319 -0.81 -16.02 -0.07
C SER A 319 -0.28 -15.54 1.27
N PHE A 320 0.97 -15.92 1.58
CA PHE A 320 1.76 -15.39 2.68
C PHE A 320 2.85 -14.50 2.10
N ASP A 321 2.75 -13.21 2.35
CA ASP A 321 3.63 -12.18 1.80
C ASP A 321 4.70 -11.80 2.83
N PHE A 322 5.97 -11.92 2.44
CA PHE A 322 7.10 -11.62 3.33
C PHE A 322 7.44 -10.12 3.37
N GLY A 323 6.65 -9.27 2.70
CA GLY A 323 6.92 -7.85 2.57
C GLY A 323 8.06 -7.53 1.59
N ILE A 324 8.30 -6.26 1.37
CA ILE A 324 9.33 -5.76 0.44
C ILE A 324 10.74 -6.11 0.93
N GLY A 325 11.65 -6.33 -0.01
CA GLY A 325 13.08 -6.60 0.25
C GLY A 325 13.54 -7.98 -0.18
N ASP A 326 14.86 -8.11 -0.36
CA ASP A 326 15.52 -9.28 -0.93
C ASP A 326 16.28 -10.14 0.12
N GLU A 327 15.86 -10.06 1.38
CA GLU A 327 16.51 -10.82 2.44
C GLU A 327 16.46 -12.33 2.15
N ALA A 328 17.62 -12.95 2.17
CA ALA A 328 17.83 -14.35 1.78
C ALA A 328 16.92 -15.37 2.50
N TYR A 329 16.49 -15.05 3.74
CA TYR A 329 15.60 -15.97 4.46
C TYR A 329 14.23 -16.10 3.81
N LYS A 330 13.71 -15.04 3.15
CA LYS A 330 12.40 -15.05 2.48
C LYS A 330 12.35 -16.11 1.38
N TYR A 331 13.41 -16.17 0.57
CA TYR A 331 13.52 -17.13 -0.55
C TYR A 331 13.66 -18.59 -0.13
N ARG A 332 13.91 -18.86 1.15
CA ARG A 332 13.85 -20.22 1.68
C ARG A 332 12.44 -20.78 1.75
N PHE A 333 11.44 -19.89 1.74
CA PHE A 333 10.02 -20.22 1.93
C PHE A 333 9.15 -19.76 0.76
N ALA A 334 9.50 -18.65 0.12
CA ALA A 334 8.78 -18.12 -1.03
C ALA A 334 8.86 -19.04 -2.25
N ASN A 335 7.78 -19.10 -3.01
CA ASN A 335 7.71 -19.75 -4.32
C ASN A 335 7.32 -18.77 -5.44
N GLY A 336 7.12 -17.50 -5.11
CA GLY A 336 6.88 -16.39 -6.02
C GLY A 336 7.51 -15.09 -5.54
N SER A 337 7.63 -14.12 -6.43
CA SER A 337 8.04 -12.76 -6.12
C SER A 337 7.30 -11.79 -7.04
N ARG A 338 7.00 -10.59 -6.52
CA ARG A 338 6.49 -9.45 -7.28
C ARG A 338 7.53 -8.35 -7.21
N ASP A 339 7.72 -7.63 -8.31
CA ASP A 339 8.57 -6.44 -8.29
C ASP A 339 7.70 -5.20 -8.06
N LEU A 340 8.17 -4.33 -7.19
CA LEU A 340 7.62 -3.01 -6.95
C LEU A 340 8.58 -1.98 -7.55
N VAL A 341 8.02 -1.05 -8.33
CA VAL A 341 8.79 -0.07 -9.08
C VAL A 341 8.61 1.31 -8.47
N THR A 342 9.70 2.01 -8.27
CA THR A 342 9.70 3.45 -7.97
C THR A 342 10.13 4.21 -9.21
N PHE A 343 9.34 5.22 -9.60
CA PHE A 343 9.62 6.03 -10.79
C PHE A 343 9.22 7.50 -10.57
N GLY A 344 9.86 8.38 -11.33
CA GLY A 344 9.55 9.81 -11.37
C GLY A 344 9.09 10.27 -12.75
N LEU A 345 8.27 11.34 -12.77
CA LEU A 345 7.93 12.11 -13.96
C LEU A 345 8.41 13.55 -13.75
N TYR A 346 9.22 14.06 -14.66
CA TYR A 346 9.81 15.39 -14.55
C TYR A 346 9.54 16.22 -15.80
N PRO A 347 9.35 17.54 -15.68
CA PRO A 347 9.25 18.41 -16.86
C PRO A 347 10.39 18.15 -17.83
N SER A 348 10.05 17.90 -19.10
CA SER A 348 11.06 17.77 -20.14
C SER A 348 11.72 19.14 -20.32
N ASN A 349 13.05 19.24 -20.16
CA ASN A 349 13.79 20.47 -20.48
C ASN A 349 13.63 20.75 -21.98
N THR A 350 12.68 21.62 -22.33
CA THR A 350 12.43 22.05 -23.72
C THR A 350 13.24 23.27 -24.10
N ASP A 351 14.21 23.73 -23.27
CA ASP A 351 15.12 24.83 -23.59
C ASP A 351 16.55 24.49 -23.21
N ALA A 352 17.31 24.05 -24.21
CA ALA A 352 18.77 24.18 -24.27
C ALA A 352 19.14 24.69 -25.64
#